data_7582db40bc5e7a1db3d367f6dcb63b39
#
_entry.id   7582db40bc5e7a1db3d367f6dcb63b39
#
_cell.length_a   1.000
_cell.length_b   1.000
_cell.length_c   1.000
_cell.angle_alpha   90.00
_cell.angle_beta   90.00
_cell.angle_gamma   90.00
#
_symmetry.space_group_name_H-M   'P 1'
#
loop_
_entity.id
_entity.type
_entity.pdbx_description
1 polymer ?
#
loop_
_entity_poly.entity_id
_entity_poly.type
_entity_poly.pdbx_seq_one_letter_code
_entity_poly.pdbx_strand_id
1 'polypeptide(L)'
;MESGTPVRHGIAKFNHDPALYRCPLCREALTLDRSSLRCANRHTFDISSKGFVSVLRGGNNESDLYDRSFFEHRSAVFSAGMYDHVIRACCDSVENSLATAPQTRSLIPESANSFDAPRVVDAGCGEGHYMRRLEARLASVPSQTLNSTDLIAFDISREAVALASRGGGDVEWLAADLANIPLRDGSVDCIANVFSPANYAEFTRILRPGGTLVKIVPGPHHVAELRKTIVDAGLRKELRYSNDDVLQGISAHMRILNTTRVSATTAVDDALLRDFMAMTPVMFHIDQQALELSELDCITIEADVIVASAM
;
A
#
# COMPACT_ATOMS: atom_id res chain seq x y z
N MET A 1 7.12 -3.86 -37.05
CA MET A 1 6.76 -4.30 -35.69
C MET A 1 8.00 -4.12 -34.82
N GLU A 2 8.12 -2.94 -34.19
CA GLU A 2 9.25 -2.65 -33.28
C GLU A 2 8.92 -3.23 -31.92
N SER A 3 9.70 -4.21 -31.51
CA SER A 3 9.69 -4.76 -30.15
C SER A 3 10.20 -3.66 -29.20
N GLY A 4 9.28 -2.87 -28.65
CA GLY A 4 9.60 -1.87 -27.63
C GLY A 4 10.20 -2.56 -26.40
N THR A 5 11.43 -2.24 -26.09
CA THR A 5 12.19 -2.78 -24.97
C THR A 5 11.44 -2.52 -23.65
N PRO A 6 11.36 -3.47 -22.69
CA PRO A 6 10.63 -3.31 -21.41
C PRO A 6 11.02 -2.04 -20.62
N VAL A 7 12.25 -1.57 -20.77
CA VAL A 7 12.79 -0.36 -20.14
C VAL A 7 12.03 0.92 -20.59
N ARG A 8 11.56 1.00 -21.85
CA ARG A 8 10.82 2.18 -22.34
C ARG A 8 9.43 2.30 -21.72
N HIS A 9 8.75 1.18 -21.48
CA HIS A 9 7.43 1.18 -20.86
C HIS A 9 7.50 1.63 -19.39
N GLY A 10 8.46 1.12 -18.62
CA GLY A 10 8.66 1.51 -17.22
C GLY A 10 8.99 2.99 -17.00
N ILE A 11 9.63 3.65 -18.00
CA ILE A 11 9.94 5.09 -17.95
C ILE A 11 8.69 5.93 -18.31
N ALA A 12 7.90 5.49 -19.28
CA ALA A 12 6.75 6.24 -19.79
C ALA A 12 5.69 6.50 -18.70
N LYS A 13 5.54 5.61 -17.72
CA LYS A 13 4.61 5.74 -16.61
C LYS A 13 4.77 7.06 -15.85
N PHE A 14 6.03 7.48 -15.60
CA PHE A 14 6.33 8.69 -14.82
C PHE A 14 6.16 10.00 -15.60
N ASN A 15 5.56 9.95 -16.79
CA ASN A 15 5.35 11.12 -17.64
C ASN A 15 3.89 11.61 -17.66
N HIS A 16 2.98 10.96 -16.94
CA HIS A 16 1.56 11.28 -16.99
C HIS A 16 1.26 12.67 -16.43
N ASP A 17 1.83 13.03 -15.27
CA ASP A 17 1.74 14.37 -14.68
C ASP A 17 3.14 14.88 -14.30
N PRO A 18 3.77 15.75 -15.10
CA PRO A 18 5.13 16.23 -14.85
C PRO A 18 5.28 17.04 -13.57
N ALA A 19 4.17 17.46 -12.93
CA ALA A 19 4.20 18.23 -11.70
C ALA A 19 3.75 17.43 -10.47
N LEU A 20 3.43 16.13 -10.62
CA LEU A 20 2.91 15.31 -9.54
C LEU A 20 3.94 15.07 -8.44
N TYR A 21 5.17 14.81 -8.84
CA TYR A 21 6.22 14.44 -7.90
C TYR A 21 6.93 15.64 -7.31
N ARG A 22 7.20 15.58 -6.01
CA ARG A 22 7.93 16.58 -5.23
C ARG A 22 9.27 16.01 -4.77
N CYS A 23 10.34 16.78 -4.98
CA CYS A 23 11.67 16.41 -4.55
C CYS A 23 11.74 16.28 -3.01
N PRO A 24 12.12 15.12 -2.45
CA PRO A 24 12.20 14.95 -1.00
C PRO A 24 13.35 15.77 -0.36
N LEU A 25 14.25 16.33 -1.17
CA LEU A 25 15.42 17.10 -0.69
C LEU A 25 15.15 18.60 -0.61
N CYS A 26 14.40 19.16 -1.57
CA CYS A 26 14.19 20.60 -1.65
C CYS A 26 12.73 21.02 -1.89
N ARG A 27 11.83 20.05 -2.03
CA ARG A 27 10.39 20.22 -2.25
C ARG A 27 9.98 20.80 -3.61
N GLU A 28 10.94 21.12 -4.49
CA GLU A 28 10.65 21.51 -5.87
C GLU A 28 10.04 20.36 -6.67
N ALA A 29 9.30 20.68 -7.74
CA ALA A 29 8.73 19.70 -8.63
C ALA A 29 9.81 18.78 -9.23
N LEU A 30 9.52 17.50 -9.35
CA LEU A 30 10.33 16.54 -10.08
C LEU A 30 9.67 16.31 -11.44
N THR A 31 10.43 16.47 -12.50
CA THR A 31 9.98 16.19 -13.87
C THR A 31 10.81 15.06 -14.48
N LEU A 32 10.21 14.33 -15.41
CA LEU A 32 10.92 13.29 -16.14
C LEU A 32 11.93 13.92 -17.09
N ASP A 33 13.21 13.59 -16.92
CA ASP A 33 14.32 13.93 -17.82
C ASP A 33 14.98 12.62 -18.28
N ARG A 34 14.67 12.17 -19.50
CA ARG A 34 15.11 10.89 -20.09
C ARG A 34 14.68 9.67 -19.24
N SER A 35 15.56 9.19 -18.37
CA SER A 35 15.34 8.02 -17.52
C SER A 35 15.44 8.34 -16.03
N SER A 36 15.25 9.60 -15.64
CA SER A 36 15.37 10.07 -14.28
C SER A 36 14.30 11.09 -13.95
N LEU A 37 13.86 11.15 -12.70
CA LEU A 37 13.12 12.28 -12.16
C LEU A 37 14.11 13.34 -11.66
N ARG A 38 13.95 14.59 -12.08
CA ARG A 38 14.89 15.67 -11.79
C ARG A 38 14.18 16.95 -11.39
N CYS A 39 14.69 17.67 -10.40
CA CYS A 39 14.18 18.98 -9.99
C CYS A 39 15.06 20.13 -10.51
N ALA A 40 14.55 21.37 -10.43
CA ALA A 40 15.27 22.58 -10.80
C ALA A 40 16.60 22.74 -10.06
N ASN A 41 16.72 22.27 -8.81
CA ASN A 41 17.95 22.26 -8.01
C ASN A 41 18.91 21.11 -8.35
N ARG A 42 18.68 20.42 -9.49
CA ARG A 42 19.51 19.33 -10.03
C ARG A 42 19.58 18.06 -9.17
N HIS A 43 18.72 17.87 -8.19
CA HIS A 43 18.58 16.57 -7.56
C HIS A 43 17.99 15.60 -8.58
N THR A 44 18.56 14.40 -8.67
CA THR A 44 18.24 13.43 -9.71
C THR A 44 18.00 12.07 -9.06
N PHE A 45 16.95 11.39 -9.51
CA PHE A 45 16.53 10.06 -9.04
C PHE A 45 16.29 9.18 -10.27
N ASP A 46 17.16 8.19 -10.45
CA ASP A 46 17.13 7.34 -11.63
C ASP A 46 15.96 6.35 -11.59
N ILE A 47 15.31 6.17 -12.73
CA ILE A 47 14.33 5.11 -12.92
C ILE A 47 15.12 3.81 -13.14
N SER A 48 14.92 2.87 -12.25
CA SER A 48 15.56 1.55 -12.30
C SER A 48 15.18 0.80 -13.58
N SER A 49 16.06 -0.06 -14.07
CA SER A 49 15.73 -1.00 -15.18
C SER A 49 14.54 -1.92 -14.86
N LYS A 50 14.15 -2.04 -13.59
CA LYS A 50 12.95 -2.77 -13.16
C LYS A 50 11.68 -1.92 -13.20
N GLY A 51 11.76 -0.63 -13.52
CA GLY A 51 10.61 0.27 -13.66
C GLY A 51 10.12 0.90 -12.36
N PHE A 52 10.98 1.11 -11.36
CA PHE A 52 10.67 1.88 -10.16
C PHE A 52 11.69 2.99 -9.92
N VAL A 53 11.33 3.99 -9.12
CA VAL A 53 12.23 5.07 -8.67
C VAL A 53 12.48 4.95 -7.18
N SER A 54 13.75 5.12 -6.75
CA SER A 54 14.06 5.30 -5.34
C SER A 54 14.36 6.76 -5.04
N VAL A 55 13.57 7.36 -4.17
CA VAL A 55 13.75 8.73 -3.69
C VAL A 55 14.23 8.80 -2.23
N LEU A 56 14.59 7.66 -1.66
CA LEU A 56 15.11 7.54 -0.29
C LEU A 56 16.48 8.23 -0.15
N ARG A 57 16.72 8.85 1.00
CA ARG A 57 18.03 9.38 1.38
C ARG A 57 18.91 8.29 1.98
N GLY A 58 20.16 8.17 1.50
CA GLY A 58 21.18 7.35 2.15
C GLY A 58 21.03 5.85 1.96
N GLY A 59 21.89 5.11 2.65
CA GLY A 59 21.98 3.65 2.56
C GLY A 59 20.79 2.95 3.23
N ASN A 60 20.65 1.68 2.91
CA ASN A 60 19.64 0.75 3.39
C ASN A 60 19.50 0.78 4.92
N ASN A 61 18.34 1.24 5.40
CA ASN A 61 17.78 0.81 6.67
C ASN A 61 16.78 -0.33 6.41
N GLU A 62 17.15 -1.30 5.58
CA GLU A 62 16.36 -2.51 5.43
C GLU A 62 16.44 -3.27 6.75
N SER A 63 15.31 -3.48 7.38
CA SER A 63 15.19 -4.41 8.49
C SER A 63 15.48 -5.81 7.96
N ASP A 64 16.41 -6.55 8.57
CA ASP A 64 16.70 -7.95 8.24
C ASP A 64 15.46 -8.86 8.31
N LEU A 65 14.37 -8.37 8.91
CA LEU A 65 13.08 -9.07 9.08
C LEU A 65 12.19 -9.07 7.82
N TYR A 66 12.43 -8.16 6.86
CA TYR A 66 11.64 -8.01 5.64
C TYR A 66 12.50 -8.30 4.41
N ASP A 67 13.16 -9.45 4.43
CA ASP A 67 13.98 -9.92 3.35
C ASP A 67 13.16 -10.54 2.19
N ARG A 68 13.86 -11.00 1.17
CA ARG A 68 13.23 -11.63 0.01
C ARG A 68 12.41 -12.88 0.40
N SER A 69 12.89 -13.69 1.35
CA SER A 69 12.21 -14.89 1.82
C SER A 69 10.87 -14.56 2.45
N PHE A 70 10.82 -13.50 3.27
CA PHE A 70 9.57 -12.98 3.83
C PHE A 70 8.52 -12.70 2.74
N PHE A 71 8.91 -12.03 1.65
CA PHE A 71 7.98 -11.71 0.56
C PHE A 71 7.59 -12.93 -0.28
N GLU A 72 8.46 -13.94 -0.41
CA GLU A 72 8.15 -15.22 -1.07
C GLU A 72 7.09 -16.00 -0.27
N HIS A 73 7.23 -16.14 1.05
CA HIS A 73 6.24 -16.73 1.94
C HIS A 73 4.91 -15.94 1.92
N ARG A 74 4.99 -14.61 1.97
CA ARG A 74 3.82 -13.74 1.87
C ARG A 74 3.06 -13.97 0.56
N SER A 75 3.77 -14.09 -0.55
CA SER A 75 3.18 -14.37 -1.86
C SER A 75 2.45 -15.73 -1.88
N ALA A 76 2.99 -16.77 -1.23
CA ALA A 76 2.34 -18.06 -1.10
C ALA A 76 1.02 -17.97 -0.31
N VAL A 77 1.03 -17.28 0.83
CA VAL A 77 -0.16 -17.06 1.67
C VAL A 77 -1.25 -16.28 0.93
N PHE A 78 -0.88 -15.23 0.18
CA PHE A 78 -1.82 -14.48 -0.65
C PHE A 78 -2.38 -15.32 -1.79
N SER A 79 -1.54 -16.15 -2.43
CA SER A 79 -1.95 -17.05 -3.51
C SER A 79 -2.90 -18.13 -3.03
N ALA A 80 -2.80 -18.56 -1.77
CA ALA A 80 -3.75 -19.45 -1.12
C ALA A 80 -5.10 -18.79 -0.78
N GLY A 81 -5.25 -17.48 -1.02
CA GLY A 81 -6.51 -16.75 -0.85
C GLY A 81 -6.84 -16.37 0.60
N MET A 82 -5.94 -16.56 1.56
CA MET A 82 -6.21 -16.27 2.98
C MET A 82 -6.63 -14.82 3.23
N TYR A 83 -6.17 -13.88 2.40
CA TYR A 83 -6.47 -12.44 2.52
C TYR A 83 -7.51 -11.94 1.49
N ASP A 84 -8.12 -12.79 0.68
CA ASP A 84 -9.01 -12.38 -0.42
C ASP A 84 -10.20 -11.53 0.04
N HIS A 85 -10.76 -11.80 1.22
CA HIS A 85 -11.85 -11.01 1.79
C HIS A 85 -11.39 -9.60 2.20
N VAL A 86 -10.16 -9.45 2.71
CA VAL A 86 -9.57 -8.15 3.05
C VAL A 86 -9.24 -7.36 1.78
N ILE A 87 -8.66 -8.04 0.77
CA ILE A 87 -8.35 -7.45 -0.54
C ILE A 87 -9.63 -6.93 -1.20
N ARG A 88 -10.69 -7.75 -1.19
CA ARG A 88 -12.00 -7.36 -1.74
C ARG A 88 -12.54 -6.12 -1.03
N ALA A 89 -12.53 -6.11 0.31
CA ALA A 89 -13.00 -4.98 1.09
C ALA A 89 -12.17 -3.70 0.85
N CYS A 90 -10.86 -3.84 0.63
CA CYS A 90 -9.99 -2.73 0.23
C CYS A 90 -10.41 -2.18 -1.14
N CYS A 91 -10.51 -3.03 -2.16
CA CYS A 91 -10.89 -2.64 -3.52
C CYS A 91 -12.28 -2.00 -3.55
N ASP A 92 -13.28 -2.60 -2.88
CA ASP A 92 -14.64 -2.08 -2.81
C ASP A 92 -14.67 -0.68 -2.13
N SER A 93 -13.88 -0.48 -1.08
CA SER A 93 -13.78 0.80 -0.37
C SER A 93 -13.13 1.89 -1.23
N VAL A 94 -12.07 1.55 -1.97
CA VAL A 94 -11.41 2.48 -2.91
C VAL A 94 -12.35 2.82 -4.06
N GLU A 95 -12.98 1.83 -4.70
CA GLU A 95 -13.93 2.03 -5.80
C GLU A 95 -15.11 2.93 -5.37
N ASN A 96 -15.70 2.66 -4.21
CA ASN A 96 -16.78 3.49 -3.64
C ASN A 96 -16.31 4.91 -3.34
N SER A 97 -15.10 5.07 -2.83
CA SER A 97 -14.50 6.38 -2.56
C SER A 97 -14.34 7.21 -3.82
N LEU A 98 -13.86 6.59 -4.91
CA LEU A 98 -13.71 7.26 -6.21
C LEU A 98 -15.06 7.59 -6.85
N ALA A 99 -16.06 6.71 -6.70
CA ALA A 99 -17.40 6.93 -7.25
C ALA A 99 -18.17 8.04 -6.52
N THR A 100 -17.90 8.24 -5.23
CA THR A 100 -18.57 9.24 -4.38
C THR A 100 -17.79 10.54 -4.24
N ALA A 101 -16.55 10.60 -4.77
CA ALA A 101 -15.72 11.80 -4.73
C ALA A 101 -16.48 12.99 -5.33
N PRO A 102 -16.54 14.15 -4.64
CA PRO A 102 -17.24 15.32 -5.15
C PRO A 102 -16.71 15.67 -6.54
N GLN A 103 -17.60 15.96 -7.47
CA GLN A 103 -17.24 16.47 -8.81
C GLN A 103 -16.68 17.91 -8.74
N THR A 104 -16.00 18.26 -7.66
CA THR A 104 -15.30 19.54 -7.45
C THR A 104 -14.16 19.79 -8.42
N ARG A 105 -13.84 18.80 -9.26
CA ARG A 105 -12.94 18.96 -10.43
C ARG A 105 -13.35 20.10 -11.34
N SER A 106 -14.64 20.41 -11.41
CA SER A 106 -15.19 21.49 -12.27
C SER A 106 -15.00 22.91 -11.74
N LEU A 107 -14.49 23.11 -10.52
CA LEU A 107 -14.33 24.43 -9.92
C LEU A 107 -12.89 24.95 -9.93
N ILE A 108 -11.94 24.17 -10.46
CA ILE A 108 -10.57 24.63 -10.69
C ILE A 108 -10.51 25.25 -12.10
N PRO A 109 -10.01 26.51 -12.26
CA PRO A 109 -9.94 27.14 -13.59
C PRO A 109 -9.20 26.27 -14.61
N GLU A 110 -9.70 26.22 -15.84
CA GLU A 110 -9.16 25.45 -16.98
C GLU A 110 -7.68 25.72 -17.32
N SER A 111 -7.01 26.65 -16.64
CA SER A 111 -5.60 26.95 -16.79
C SER A 111 -4.64 26.05 -16.01
N ALA A 112 -5.14 25.19 -15.12
CA ALA A 112 -4.36 24.18 -14.43
C ALA A 112 -4.51 22.86 -15.20
N ASN A 113 -3.58 22.53 -16.08
CA ASN A 113 -3.42 21.34 -16.92
C ASN A 113 -4.37 20.18 -16.59
N SER A 114 -5.20 19.80 -17.55
CA SER A 114 -6.25 18.78 -17.53
C SER A 114 -5.72 17.36 -17.30
N PHE A 115 -5.23 17.05 -16.10
CA PHE A 115 -5.03 15.69 -15.65
C PHE A 115 -6.25 15.26 -14.83
N ASP A 116 -7.29 14.83 -15.56
CA ASP A 116 -8.65 14.63 -15.01
C ASP A 116 -8.85 13.21 -14.44
N ALA A 117 -7.84 12.35 -14.53
CA ALA A 117 -7.89 10.99 -14.00
C ALA A 117 -7.88 10.97 -12.46
N PRO A 118 -8.71 10.11 -11.82
CA PRO A 118 -8.58 9.85 -10.39
C PRO A 118 -7.21 9.32 -10.05
N ARG A 119 -6.73 9.61 -8.85
CA ARG A 119 -5.40 9.17 -8.40
C ARG A 119 -5.49 8.43 -7.08
N VAL A 120 -5.01 7.18 -7.08
CA VAL A 120 -4.95 6.31 -5.92
C VAL A 120 -3.51 6.04 -5.53
N VAL A 121 -3.23 6.12 -4.23
CA VAL A 121 -1.91 5.83 -3.66
C VAL A 121 -2.02 4.64 -2.71
N ASP A 122 -1.17 3.62 -2.87
CA ASP A 122 -0.94 2.58 -1.87
C ASP A 122 0.29 2.95 -1.03
N ALA A 123 0.07 3.35 0.21
CA ALA A 123 1.09 3.84 1.12
C ALA A 123 1.58 2.73 2.05
N GLY A 124 2.78 2.20 1.79
CA GLY A 124 3.32 1.00 2.42
C GLY A 124 2.87 -0.26 1.68
N CYS A 125 3.12 -0.28 0.37
CA CYS A 125 2.57 -1.28 -0.56
C CYS A 125 3.23 -2.66 -0.48
N GLY A 126 4.38 -2.78 0.21
CA GLY A 126 5.17 -4.01 0.19
C GLY A 126 5.52 -4.45 -1.23
N GLU A 127 5.33 -5.74 -1.53
CA GLU A 127 5.53 -6.32 -2.86
C GLU A 127 4.36 -6.04 -3.83
N GLY A 128 3.44 -5.15 -3.46
CA GLY A 128 2.42 -4.59 -4.36
C GLY A 128 1.19 -5.48 -4.60
N HIS A 129 0.91 -6.45 -3.74
CA HIS A 129 -0.20 -7.38 -3.96
C HIS A 129 -1.57 -6.67 -4.01
N TYR A 130 -1.85 -5.80 -3.02
CA TYR A 130 -3.12 -5.05 -2.96
C TYR A 130 -3.28 -4.13 -4.17
N MET A 131 -2.24 -3.39 -4.55
CA MET A 131 -2.30 -2.47 -5.68
C MET A 131 -2.52 -3.20 -7.01
N ARG A 132 -1.88 -4.35 -7.25
CA ARG A 132 -2.13 -5.15 -8.46
C ARG A 132 -3.56 -5.71 -8.52
N ARG A 133 -4.13 -6.11 -7.38
CA ARG A 133 -5.52 -6.56 -7.32
C ARG A 133 -6.49 -5.40 -7.57
N LEU A 134 -6.16 -4.21 -7.08
CA LEU A 134 -6.93 -2.99 -7.36
C LEU A 134 -6.85 -2.61 -8.84
N GLU A 135 -5.66 -2.61 -9.45
CA GLU A 135 -5.46 -2.37 -10.89
C GLU A 135 -6.34 -3.29 -11.73
N ALA A 136 -6.26 -4.60 -11.48
CA ALA A 136 -7.08 -5.59 -12.19
C ALA A 136 -8.59 -5.37 -11.98
N ARG A 137 -9.01 -4.98 -10.77
CA ARG A 137 -10.41 -4.69 -10.44
C ARG A 137 -10.90 -3.45 -11.20
N LEU A 138 -10.17 -2.35 -11.16
CA LEU A 138 -10.54 -1.11 -11.84
C LEU A 138 -10.61 -1.28 -13.36
N ALA A 139 -9.69 -2.04 -13.94
CA ALA A 139 -9.71 -2.37 -15.37
C ALA A 139 -10.95 -3.20 -15.80
N SER A 140 -11.60 -3.91 -14.86
CA SER A 140 -12.78 -4.73 -15.13
C SER A 140 -14.12 -4.01 -14.97
N VAL A 141 -14.12 -2.84 -14.37
CA VAL A 141 -15.34 -2.05 -14.14
C VAL A 141 -15.73 -1.35 -15.44
N PRO A 142 -17.02 -1.36 -15.85
CA PRO A 142 -17.47 -0.66 -17.07
C PRO A 142 -17.62 0.85 -16.83
N SER A 143 -16.54 1.50 -16.41
CA SER A 143 -16.46 2.94 -16.15
C SER A 143 -15.16 3.50 -16.69
N GLN A 144 -15.26 4.37 -17.72
CA GLN A 144 -14.09 4.98 -18.34
C GLN A 144 -13.27 5.80 -17.34
N THR A 145 -13.93 6.48 -16.39
CA THR A 145 -13.26 7.27 -15.35
C THR A 145 -12.44 6.39 -14.41
N LEU A 146 -12.97 5.25 -13.98
CA LEU A 146 -12.26 4.31 -13.10
C LEU A 146 -11.14 3.59 -13.84
N ASN A 147 -11.33 3.26 -15.12
CA ASN A 147 -10.32 2.63 -15.96
C ASN A 147 -9.11 3.54 -16.25
N SER A 148 -9.29 4.86 -16.16
CA SER A 148 -8.22 5.84 -16.36
C SER A 148 -7.55 6.28 -15.06
N THR A 149 -7.79 5.60 -13.93
CA THR A 149 -7.20 5.95 -12.62
C THR A 149 -5.69 5.80 -12.64
N ASP A 150 -4.98 6.87 -12.25
CA ASP A 150 -3.54 6.82 -12.00
C ASP A 150 -3.26 6.05 -10.70
N LEU A 151 -2.43 5.03 -10.78
CA LEU A 151 -2.08 4.17 -9.65
C LEU A 151 -0.63 4.38 -9.24
N ILE A 152 -0.40 4.79 -8.02
CA ILE A 152 0.91 5.04 -7.43
C ILE A 152 1.05 4.17 -6.19
N ALA A 153 2.21 3.55 -6.01
CA ALA A 153 2.46 2.75 -4.83
C ALA A 153 3.88 2.97 -4.32
N PHE A 154 4.03 3.04 -3.02
CA PHE A 154 5.35 3.21 -2.44
C PHE A 154 5.55 2.42 -1.14
N ASP A 155 6.80 2.04 -0.91
CA ASP A 155 7.26 1.41 0.32
C ASP A 155 8.66 1.91 0.67
N ILE A 156 9.05 1.79 1.93
CA ILE A 156 10.40 2.12 2.37
C ILE A 156 11.41 1.06 1.94
N SER A 157 10.98 -0.20 1.77
CA SER A 157 11.82 -1.29 1.30
C SER A 157 12.00 -1.23 -0.21
N ARG A 158 13.24 -0.97 -0.64
CA ARG A 158 13.62 -1.03 -2.06
C ARG A 158 13.44 -2.43 -2.65
N GLU A 159 13.65 -3.46 -1.84
CA GLU A 159 13.51 -4.85 -2.27
C GLU A 159 12.04 -5.19 -2.54
N ALA A 160 11.14 -4.81 -1.63
CA ALA A 160 9.70 -4.98 -1.81
C ALA A 160 9.21 -4.28 -3.09
N VAL A 161 9.59 -3.01 -3.28
CA VAL A 161 9.22 -2.24 -4.47
C VAL A 161 9.81 -2.83 -5.76
N ALA A 162 11.06 -3.35 -5.69
CA ALA A 162 11.68 -4.04 -6.82
C ALA A 162 10.96 -5.35 -7.18
N LEU A 163 10.36 -6.05 -6.20
CA LEU A 163 9.50 -7.21 -6.45
C LEU A 163 8.15 -6.76 -7.05
N ALA A 164 7.53 -5.72 -6.47
CA ALA A 164 6.29 -5.15 -6.96
C ALA A 164 6.37 -4.75 -8.43
N SER A 165 7.44 -4.08 -8.81
CA SER A 165 7.62 -3.56 -10.18
C SER A 165 7.77 -4.64 -11.27
N ARG A 166 8.09 -5.89 -10.90
CA ARG A 166 8.24 -7.02 -11.85
C ARG A 166 6.90 -7.53 -12.39
N GLY A 167 5.80 -7.24 -11.71
CA GLY A 167 4.47 -7.73 -12.09
C GLY A 167 3.89 -7.11 -13.36
N GLY A 168 4.58 -6.14 -13.97
CA GLY A 168 4.04 -5.38 -15.12
C GLY A 168 2.96 -4.38 -14.68
N GLY A 169 2.04 -4.04 -15.59
CA GLY A 169 0.95 -3.08 -15.35
C GLY A 169 1.40 -1.62 -15.40
N ASP A 170 0.47 -0.68 -15.14
CA ASP A 170 0.70 0.76 -15.24
C ASP A 170 0.95 1.46 -13.90
N VAL A 171 1.09 0.70 -12.81
CA VAL A 171 1.37 1.25 -11.48
C VAL A 171 2.75 1.91 -11.43
N GLU A 172 2.81 3.13 -10.91
CA GLU A 172 4.04 3.88 -10.65
C GLU A 172 4.61 3.47 -9.28
N TRP A 173 5.73 2.76 -9.30
CA TRP A 173 6.35 2.20 -8.09
C TRP A 173 7.48 3.08 -7.58
N LEU A 174 7.45 3.44 -6.27
CA LEU A 174 8.49 4.27 -5.65
C LEU A 174 9.03 3.62 -4.36
N ALA A 175 10.33 3.67 -4.17
CA ALA A 175 10.89 3.48 -2.84
C ALA A 175 10.96 4.86 -2.15
N ALA A 176 10.10 5.06 -1.14
CA ALA A 176 9.89 6.35 -0.50
C ALA A 176 9.52 6.18 0.98
N ASP A 177 9.70 7.27 1.76
CA ASP A 177 9.42 7.30 3.18
C ASP A 177 8.06 7.96 3.46
N LEU A 178 7.23 7.31 4.29
CA LEU A 178 5.98 7.84 4.81
C LEU A 178 6.15 9.19 5.56
N ALA A 179 7.33 9.45 6.09
CA ALA A 179 7.63 10.71 6.77
C ALA A 179 7.84 11.89 5.81
N ASN A 180 8.02 11.63 4.52
CA ASN A 180 8.22 12.65 3.49
C ASN A 180 7.78 12.12 2.13
N ILE A 181 6.46 11.99 1.94
CA ILE A 181 5.86 11.43 0.73
C ILE A 181 6.18 12.34 -0.47
N PRO A 182 6.78 11.80 -1.55
CA PRO A 182 7.27 12.58 -2.69
C PRO A 182 6.15 12.97 -3.66
N LEU A 183 4.97 13.32 -3.16
CA LEU A 183 3.83 13.76 -3.93
C LEU A 183 3.45 15.20 -3.55
N ARG A 184 2.91 15.94 -4.53
CA ARG A 184 2.44 17.31 -4.36
C ARG A 184 1.23 17.35 -3.41
N ASP A 185 1.10 18.47 -2.72
CA ASP A 185 -0.04 18.76 -1.85
C ASP A 185 -1.35 18.74 -2.66
N GLY A 186 -2.40 18.14 -2.09
CA GLY A 186 -3.73 18.10 -2.71
C GLY A 186 -3.79 17.42 -4.08
N SER A 187 -2.97 16.39 -4.32
CA SER A 187 -2.85 15.73 -5.62
C SER A 187 -3.49 14.35 -5.71
N VAL A 188 -3.98 13.79 -4.60
CA VAL A 188 -4.45 12.41 -4.49
C VAL A 188 -5.92 12.36 -4.12
N ASP A 189 -6.70 11.49 -4.76
CA ASP A 189 -8.13 11.31 -4.49
C ASP A 189 -8.38 10.26 -3.39
N CYS A 190 -7.59 9.18 -3.37
CA CYS A 190 -7.72 8.11 -2.39
C CYS A 190 -6.36 7.54 -1.99
N ILE A 191 -6.17 7.29 -0.70
CA ILE A 191 -5.03 6.57 -0.16
C ILE A 191 -5.51 5.24 0.39
N ALA A 192 -4.93 4.13 -0.06
CA ALA A 192 -4.96 2.84 0.61
C ALA A 192 -3.74 2.72 1.54
N ASN A 193 -3.94 2.27 2.77
CA ASN A 193 -2.86 2.01 3.71
C ASN A 193 -3.20 0.74 4.50
N VAL A 194 -2.64 -0.39 4.09
CA VAL A 194 -3.04 -1.73 4.51
C VAL A 194 -1.96 -2.37 5.37
N PHE A 195 -2.29 -2.68 6.63
CA PHE A 195 -1.37 -3.30 7.61
C PHE A 195 0.01 -2.61 7.70
N SER A 196 0.06 -1.32 7.44
CA SER A 196 1.27 -0.51 7.38
C SER A 196 1.18 0.65 8.37
N PRO A 197 2.30 1.20 8.86
CA PRO A 197 2.31 2.45 9.61
C PRO A 197 1.61 3.58 8.83
N ALA A 198 1.21 4.64 9.53
CA ALA A 198 0.55 5.80 8.92
C ALA A 198 1.23 7.09 9.36
N ASN A 199 1.26 8.07 8.45
CA ASN A 199 1.57 9.46 8.75
C ASN A 199 0.38 10.32 8.31
N TYR A 200 -0.53 10.55 9.24
CA TYR A 200 -1.79 11.24 8.93
C TYR A 200 -1.59 12.69 8.48
N ALA A 201 -0.54 13.37 8.95
CA ALA A 201 -0.19 14.72 8.50
C ALA A 201 0.22 14.72 7.01
N GLU A 202 1.07 13.77 6.59
CA GLU A 202 1.45 13.62 5.19
C GLU A 202 0.26 13.13 4.33
N PHE A 203 -0.57 12.23 4.86
CA PHE A 203 -1.78 11.79 4.16
C PHE A 203 -2.75 12.95 3.91
N THR A 204 -3.02 13.76 4.94
CA THR A 204 -3.87 14.95 4.78
C THR A 204 -3.26 15.96 3.81
N ARG A 205 -1.92 16.12 3.83
CA ARG A 205 -1.24 17.04 2.91
C ARG A 205 -1.42 16.65 1.45
N ILE A 206 -1.28 15.36 1.11
CA ILE A 206 -1.35 14.92 -0.29
C ILE A 206 -2.78 14.70 -0.78
N LEU A 207 -3.73 14.42 0.12
CA LEU A 207 -5.14 14.29 -0.25
C LEU A 207 -5.73 15.62 -0.70
N ARG A 208 -6.56 15.56 -1.73
CA ARG A 208 -7.42 16.69 -2.13
C ARG A 208 -8.47 16.95 -1.06
N PRO A 209 -9.04 18.17 -0.99
CA PRO A 209 -10.23 18.40 -0.18
C PRO A 209 -11.33 17.39 -0.52
N GLY A 210 -11.84 16.68 0.49
CA GLY A 210 -12.80 15.59 0.30
C GLY A 210 -12.22 14.27 -0.18
N GLY A 211 -10.90 14.19 -0.42
CA GLY A 211 -10.21 12.93 -0.70
C GLY A 211 -10.27 11.96 0.50
N THR A 212 -10.07 10.68 0.25
CA THR A 212 -10.34 9.64 1.25
C THR A 212 -9.09 8.82 1.60
N LEU A 213 -9.06 8.36 2.84
CA LEU A 213 -8.15 7.34 3.35
C LEU A 213 -8.94 6.04 3.55
N VAL A 214 -8.47 4.94 2.97
CA VAL A 214 -8.89 3.57 3.27
C VAL A 214 -7.78 2.94 4.12
N LYS A 215 -7.94 2.98 5.43
CA LYS A 215 -7.01 2.39 6.39
C LYS A 215 -7.48 1.01 6.79
N ILE A 216 -6.61 0.00 6.69
CA ILE A 216 -6.91 -1.37 7.11
C ILE A 216 -5.92 -1.77 8.20
N VAL A 217 -6.46 -2.22 9.32
CA VAL A 217 -5.70 -2.64 10.52
C VAL A 217 -6.19 -3.99 11.01
N PRO A 218 -5.37 -4.76 11.76
CA PRO A 218 -5.81 -6.01 12.35
C PRO A 218 -7.02 -5.80 13.26
N GLY A 219 -8.01 -6.69 13.16
CA GLY A 219 -9.12 -6.74 14.10
C GLY A 219 -8.75 -7.50 15.39
N PRO A 220 -9.61 -7.47 16.42
CA PRO A 220 -9.33 -8.10 17.72
C PRO A 220 -9.07 -9.61 17.62
N HIS A 221 -9.69 -10.30 16.66
CA HIS A 221 -9.52 -11.75 16.46
C HIS A 221 -8.52 -12.09 15.34
N HIS A 222 -7.79 -11.10 14.81
CA HIS A 222 -6.76 -11.36 13.82
C HIS A 222 -5.71 -12.34 14.36
N VAL A 223 -5.53 -13.46 13.65
CA VAL A 223 -4.64 -14.60 13.98
C VAL A 223 -4.79 -15.09 15.44
N ALA A 224 -6.05 -15.16 15.91
CA ALA A 224 -6.34 -15.45 17.30
C ALA A 224 -5.84 -16.84 17.71
N GLU A 225 -5.92 -17.83 16.83
CA GLU A 225 -5.47 -19.19 17.06
C GLU A 225 -3.96 -19.23 17.32
N LEU A 226 -3.17 -18.62 16.43
CA LEU A 226 -1.72 -18.55 16.58
C LEU A 226 -1.30 -17.75 17.80
N ARG A 227 -1.97 -16.63 18.09
CA ARG A 227 -1.71 -15.84 19.32
C ARG A 227 -1.97 -16.65 20.58
N LYS A 228 -3.06 -17.46 20.59
CA LYS A 228 -3.37 -18.35 21.71
C LYS A 228 -2.25 -19.38 21.89
N THR A 229 -1.79 -20.04 20.85
CA THR A 229 -0.69 -21.00 20.90
C THR A 229 0.59 -20.40 21.48
N ILE A 230 0.93 -19.15 21.10
CA ILE A 230 2.10 -18.43 21.61
C ILE A 230 1.96 -18.11 23.11
N VAL A 231 0.76 -17.74 23.55
CA VAL A 231 0.47 -17.45 24.96
C VAL A 231 0.47 -18.73 25.80
N ASP A 232 -0.15 -19.81 25.32
CA ASP A 232 -0.21 -21.11 25.99
C ASP A 232 1.20 -21.72 26.17
N ALA A 233 2.10 -21.48 25.20
CA ALA A 233 3.52 -21.85 25.30
C ALA A 233 4.33 -20.95 26.27
N GLY A 234 3.74 -19.92 26.86
CA GLY A 234 4.39 -19.00 27.79
C GLY A 234 5.42 -18.06 27.12
N LEU A 235 5.46 -17.99 25.78
CA LEU A 235 6.45 -17.20 25.02
C LEU A 235 6.11 -15.70 25.00
N ARG A 236 4.84 -15.36 25.17
CA ARG A 236 4.36 -13.98 25.35
C ARG A 236 3.21 -13.95 26.37
N LYS A 237 3.05 -12.78 26.99
CA LYS A 237 1.81 -12.45 27.72
C LYS A 237 0.69 -12.22 26.69
N GLU A 238 -0.55 -12.07 27.20
CA GLU A 238 -1.72 -11.82 26.36
C GLU A 238 -1.47 -10.79 25.23
N LEU A 239 -1.80 -11.19 24.01
CA LEU A 239 -1.66 -10.36 22.81
C LEU A 239 -3.05 -9.85 22.42
N ARG A 240 -3.42 -8.64 22.85
CA ARG A 240 -4.66 -7.98 22.43
C ARG A 240 -4.37 -6.94 21.36
N TYR A 241 -5.18 -6.91 20.31
CA TYR A 241 -5.21 -5.79 19.40
C TYR A 241 -6.21 -4.74 19.90
N SER A 242 -5.76 -3.49 20.02
CA SER A 242 -6.62 -2.32 20.13
C SER A 242 -6.29 -1.38 18.97
N ASN A 243 -7.33 -0.85 18.34
CA ASN A 243 -7.21 0.13 17.27
C ASN A 243 -7.51 1.56 17.77
N ASP A 244 -7.59 1.78 19.09
CA ASP A 244 -7.93 3.08 19.68
C ASP A 244 -6.95 4.18 19.27
N ASP A 245 -5.63 3.90 19.31
CA ASP A 245 -4.61 4.86 18.87
C ASP A 245 -4.73 5.20 17.37
N VAL A 246 -5.07 4.21 16.54
CA VAL A 246 -5.31 4.41 15.11
C VAL A 246 -6.53 5.29 14.89
N LEU A 247 -7.65 4.99 15.56
CA LEU A 247 -8.88 5.76 15.46
C LEU A 247 -8.68 7.19 15.96
N GLN A 248 -7.97 7.38 17.07
CA GLN A 248 -7.61 8.69 17.61
C GLN A 248 -6.72 9.46 16.62
N GLY A 249 -5.70 8.81 16.07
CA GLY A 249 -4.80 9.41 15.08
C GLY A 249 -5.53 9.85 13.81
N ILE A 250 -6.46 9.04 13.30
CA ILE A 250 -7.31 9.42 12.16
C ILE A 250 -8.20 10.60 12.56
N SER A 251 -8.91 10.52 13.68
CA SER A 251 -9.87 11.55 14.10
C SER A 251 -9.23 12.90 14.38
N ALA A 252 -7.94 12.94 14.72
CA ALA A 252 -7.19 14.19 14.90
C ALA A 252 -6.91 14.94 13.58
N HIS A 253 -7.03 14.29 12.42
CA HIS A 253 -6.65 14.85 11.12
C HIS A 253 -7.74 14.76 10.07
N MET A 254 -8.67 13.81 10.22
CA MET A 254 -9.68 13.44 9.23
C MET A 254 -11.01 13.11 9.91
N ARG A 255 -12.08 13.13 9.13
CA ARG A 255 -13.41 12.67 9.59
C ARG A 255 -13.60 11.21 9.21
N ILE A 256 -13.76 10.32 10.19
CA ILE A 256 -14.13 8.91 9.95
C ILE A 256 -15.55 8.88 9.37
N LEU A 257 -15.70 8.24 8.22
CA LEU A 257 -16.98 8.08 7.52
C LEU A 257 -17.62 6.73 7.85
N ASN A 258 -16.82 5.66 7.89
CA ASN A 258 -17.27 4.30 8.14
C ASN A 258 -16.14 3.44 8.73
N THR A 259 -16.53 2.42 9.49
CA THR A 259 -15.66 1.34 9.95
C THR A 259 -16.39 0.04 9.78
N THR A 260 -15.82 -0.88 9.00
CA THR A 260 -16.40 -2.20 8.73
C THR A 260 -15.40 -3.29 9.11
N ARG A 261 -15.85 -4.30 9.81
CA ARG A 261 -15.04 -5.47 10.12
C ARG A 261 -15.26 -6.56 9.10
N VAL A 262 -14.15 -7.14 8.61
CA VAL A 262 -14.16 -8.31 7.74
C VAL A 262 -13.35 -9.42 8.38
N SER A 263 -13.82 -10.65 8.29
CA SER A 263 -13.21 -11.80 8.92
C SER A 263 -13.44 -13.06 8.08
N ALA A 264 -12.42 -13.90 7.97
CA ALA A 264 -12.52 -15.23 7.40
C ALA A 264 -11.53 -16.16 8.10
N THR A 265 -11.95 -17.40 8.31
CA THR A 265 -11.11 -18.48 8.84
C THR A 265 -10.77 -19.42 7.70
N THR A 266 -9.49 -19.70 7.52
CA THR A 266 -8.97 -20.58 6.46
C THR A 266 -8.33 -21.80 7.11
N ALA A 267 -8.70 -23.00 6.65
CA ALA A 267 -7.99 -24.22 7.02
C ALA A 267 -6.55 -24.17 6.48
N VAL A 268 -5.59 -24.58 7.27
CA VAL A 268 -4.18 -24.60 6.90
C VAL A 268 -3.62 -26.01 7.03
N ASP A 269 -2.80 -26.40 6.07
CA ASP A 269 -1.90 -27.55 6.19
C ASP A 269 -0.53 -27.11 6.71
N ASP A 270 0.36 -28.04 6.95
CA ASP A 270 1.72 -27.78 7.45
C ASP A 270 2.54 -26.85 6.53
N ALA A 271 2.29 -26.87 5.22
CA ALA A 271 3.04 -26.06 4.27
C ALA A 271 2.56 -24.60 4.34
N LEU A 272 1.25 -24.38 4.26
CA LEU A 272 0.64 -23.05 4.35
C LEU A 272 0.86 -22.42 5.72
N LEU A 273 0.80 -23.22 6.80
CA LEU A 273 1.09 -22.75 8.15
C LEU A 273 2.53 -22.27 8.29
N ARG A 274 3.51 -23.01 7.74
CA ARG A 274 4.92 -22.55 7.71
C ARG A 274 5.09 -21.25 6.96
N ASP A 275 4.48 -21.12 5.77
CA ASP A 275 4.52 -19.87 5.00
C ASP A 275 3.90 -18.72 5.77
N PHE A 276 2.75 -18.97 6.41
CA PHE A 276 2.05 -17.97 7.21
C PHE A 276 2.88 -17.50 8.42
N MET A 277 3.49 -18.42 9.15
CA MET A 277 4.34 -18.12 10.30
C MET A 277 5.59 -17.34 9.88
N ALA A 278 6.19 -17.67 8.73
CA ALA A 278 7.37 -16.98 8.22
C ALA A 278 7.10 -15.53 7.80
N MET A 279 5.85 -15.20 7.42
CA MET A 279 5.52 -13.86 6.92
C MET A 279 4.74 -13.00 7.94
N THR A 280 4.35 -13.54 9.10
CA THR A 280 3.54 -12.77 10.05
C THR A 280 4.39 -12.13 11.15
N PRO A 281 4.27 -10.78 11.38
CA PRO A 281 5.03 -10.10 12.43
C PRO A 281 4.78 -10.62 13.86
N VAL A 282 3.67 -11.32 14.08
CA VAL A 282 3.37 -11.95 15.38
C VAL A 282 4.43 -12.97 15.76
N MET A 283 5.06 -13.61 14.76
CA MET A 283 6.10 -14.61 14.95
C MET A 283 7.52 -14.05 15.10
N PHE A 284 7.71 -12.74 14.92
CA PHE A 284 9.04 -12.16 15.05
C PHE A 284 9.58 -12.34 16.47
N HIS A 285 10.79 -12.88 16.57
CA HIS A 285 11.47 -13.21 17.84
C HIS A 285 10.78 -14.29 18.68
N ILE A 286 9.90 -15.12 18.08
CA ILE A 286 9.30 -16.28 18.72
C ILE A 286 10.15 -17.53 18.38
N ASP A 287 10.51 -18.30 19.40
CA ASP A 287 11.08 -19.63 19.21
C ASP A 287 9.99 -20.59 18.71
N GLN A 288 10.02 -20.90 17.42
CA GLN A 288 9.04 -21.77 16.79
C GLN A 288 9.12 -23.23 17.27
N GLN A 289 10.28 -23.67 17.79
CA GLN A 289 10.45 -25.05 18.30
C GLN A 289 9.73 -25.26 19.63
N ALA A 290 9.42 -24.18 20.33
CA ALA A 290 8.68 -24.23 21.59
C ALA A 290 7.15 -24.23 21.40
N LEU A 291 6.66 -24.16 20.16
CA LEU A 291 5.23 -24.12 19.86
C LEU A 291 4.69 -25.52 19.60
N GLU A 292 3.56 -25.84 20.24
CA GLU A 292 2.76 -27.02 19.89
C GLU A 292 1.77 -26.63 18.78
N LEU A 293 2.06 -27.08 17.55
CA LEU A 293 1.33 -26.69 16.35
C LEU A 293 0.38 -27.78 15.84
N SER A 294 0.38 -28.96 16.43
CA SER A 294 -0.39 -30.13 15.97
C SER A 294 -1.91 -29.92 15.98
N GLU A 295 -2.38 -29.00 16.81
CA GLU A 295 -3.81 -28.65 16.93
C GLU A 295 -4.17 -27.38 16.14
N LEU A 296 -3.20 -26.74 15.46
CA LEU A 296 -3.43 -25.53 14.70
C LEU A 296 -3.77 -25.84 13.24
N ASP A 297 -5.04 -26.08 12.99
CA ASP A 297 -5.60 -26.49 11.69
C ASP A 297 -6.26 -25.37 10.91
N CYS A 298 -6.40 -24.20 11.51
CA CYS A 298 -6.98 -23.03 10.88
C CYS A 298 -6.39 -21.71 11.39
N ILE A 299 -6.50 -20.67 10.57
CA ILE A 299 -6.09 -19.30 10.90
C ILE A 299 -7.22 -18.33 10.53
N THR A 300 -7.59 -17.49 11.47
CA THR A 300 -8.54 -16.40 11.26
C THR A 300 -7.81 -15.12 10.87
N ILE A 301 -8.12 -14.59 9.69
CA ILE A 301 -7.71 -13.26 9.26
C ILE A 301 -8.89 -12.32 9.48
N GLU A 302 -8.74 -11.38 10.42
CA GLU A 302 -9.74 -10.37 10.73
C GLU A 302 -9.11 -8.98 10.58
N ALA A 303 -9.85 -8.06 9.97
CA ALA A 303 -9.40 -6.69 9.77
C ALA A 303 -10.54 -5.68 9.96
N ASP A 304 -10.21 -4.52 10.52
CA ASP A 304 -11.06 -3.33 10.51
C ASP A 304 -10.67 -2.46 9.31
N VAL A 305 -11.64 -2.22 8.43
CA VAL A 305 -11.55 -1.32 7.27
C VAL A 305 -12.15 0.01 7.68
N ILE A 306 -11.34 1.03 7.79
CA ILE A 306 -11.70 2.37 8.23
C ILE A 306 -11.62 3.30 7.03
N VAL A 307 -12.73 3.93 6.66
CA VAL A 307 -12.77 4.95 5.60
C VAL A 307 -12.90 6.32 6.26
N ALA A 308 -11.99 7.24 5.93
CA ALA A 308 -12.00 8.60 6.45
C ALA A 308 -11.81 9.61 5.32
N SER A 309 -12.37 10.82 5.48
CA SER A 309 -12.27 11.92 4.52
C SER A 309 -11.37 13.01 5.06
N ALA A 310 -10.51 13.58 4.21
CA ALA A 310 -9.81 14.82 4.50
C ALA A 310 -10.83 15.94 4.77
N MET A 311 -10.54 16.77 5.78
CA MET A 311 -11.38 17.93 6.18
C MET A 311 -11.13 19.10 5.25
#